data_3892858504029b80bb0cf5cba12bc8aa
#
_entry.id   3892858504029b80bb0cf5cba12bc8aa
#
_cell.length_a   1.000
_cell.length_b   1.000
_cell.length_c   1.000
_cell.angle_alpha   90.00
_cell.angle_beta   90.00
_cell.angle_gamma   90.00
#
_symmetry.space_group_name_H-M   'P 1'
#
loop_
_entity.id
_entity.type
_entity.pdbx_description
1 polymer ?
#
loop_
_entity_poly.entity_id
_entity_poly.type
_entity_poly.pdbx_seq_one_letter_code
_entity_poly.pdbx_strand_id
1 'polypeptide(L)'
;MMLAQDPGVSKVGLLYSLSEPNSTKPIAEAKAYLEQHGITCVEQTANTNDEVVAAAAALISAKVDAVFTPTDNVIMAAELAIADDLAKAGIPHYTGADSFVRNGAYATCGVNYTDLGAKTADLAYSAITDGMDGMEDYYLMDGGIITVNTDTAAAMSLDYSCFDSMGTVVEVTTTKD
;
A
#
# COMPACT_ATOMS: atom_id res chain seq x y z
N MET A 1 -6.41 -2.53 8.01
CA MET A 1 -6.35 -3.78 7.25
C MET A 1 -5.42 -4.80 7.93
N MET A 2 -4.11 -4.57 7.95
CA MET A 2 -3.12 -5.51 8.50
C MET A 2 -3.50 -6.08 9.88
N LEU A 3 -3.79 -5.23 10.86
CA LEU A 3 -4.19 -5.66 12.21
C LEU A 3 -5.60 -6.29 12.30
N ALA A 4 -6.45 -6.05 11.31
CA ALA A 4 -7.75 -6.73 11.21
C ALA A 4 -7.59 -8.14 10.62
N GLN A 5 -6.64 -8.31 9.70
CA GLN A 5 -6.28 -9.59 9.10
C GLN A 5 -5.58 -10.51 10.10
N ASP A 6 -4.60 -9.96 10.81
CA ASP A 6 -3.84 -10.68 11.83
C ASP A 6 -3.59 -9.77 13.05
N PRO A 7 -4.34 -9.94 14.14
CA PRO A 7 -4.10 -9.23 15.40
C PRO A 7 -2.79 -9.61 16.08
N GLY A 8 -2.13 -10.69 15.65
CA GLY A 8 -0.85 -11.18 16.19
C GLY A 8 0.38 -10.51 15.59
N VAL A 9 0.21 -9.62 14.60
CA VAL A 9 1.33 -8.88 14.00
C VAL A 9 2.12 -8.15 15.06
N SER A 10 3.42 -8.38 15.10
CA SER A 10 4.35 -7.83 16.08
C SER A 10 5.54 -7.10 15.43
N LYS A 11 5.83 -7.39 14.17
CA LYS A 11 6.94 -6.82 13.43
C LYS A 11 6.55 -6.54 11.98
N VAL A 12 6.67 -5.31 11.54
CA VAL A 12 6.30 -4.87 10.19
C VAL A 12 7.51 -4.32 9.45
N GLY A 13 7.72 -4.76 8.22
CA GLY A 13 8.66 -4.18 7.29
C GLY A 13 8.08 -2.92 6.64
N LEU A 14 8.84 -1.84 6.63
CA LEU A 14 8.53 -0.62 5.89
C LEU A 14 9.49 -0.53 4.70
N LEU A 15 8.97 -0.69 3.48
CA LEU A 15 9.75 -0.70 2.25
C LEU A 15 9.40 0.52 1.41
N TYR A 16 10.38 1.38 1.13
CA TYR A 16 10.15 2.63 0.41
C TYR A 16 11.42 3.19 -0.23
N SER A 17 11.26 4.18 -1.12
CA SER A 17 12.38 4.89 -1.73
C SER A 17 12.59 6.26 -1.09
N LEU A 18 13.85 6.59 -0.80
CA LEU A 18 14.24 7.93 -0.37
C LEU A 18 14.22 8.97 -1.51
N SER A 19 14.18 8.50 -2.77
CA SER A 19 14.05 9.37 -3.94
C SER A 19 12.60 9.79 -4.23
N GLU A 20 11.62 9.20 -3.52
CA GLU A 20 10.19 9.50 -3.64
C GLU A 20 9.71 10.36 -2.44
N PRO A 21 9.63 11.71 -2.58
CA PRO A 21 9.25 12.59 -1.47
C PRO A 21 7.85 12.29 -0.90
N ASN A 22 6.94 11.76 -1.73
CA ASN A 22 5.59 11.33 -1.36
C ASN A 22 5.59 10.13 -0.41
N SER A 23 6.67 9.35 -0.33
CA SER A 23 6.79 8.23 0.60
C SER A 23 7.10 8.66 2.03
N THR A 24 7.74 9.81 2.23
CA THR A 24 8.26 10.25 3.54
C THR A 24 7.17 10.39 4.61
N LYS A 25 6.09 11.11 4.29
CA LYS A 25 5.01 11.36 5.26
C LYS A 25 4.21 10.08 5.57
N PRO A 26 3.74 9.29 4.59
CA PRO A 26 3.04 8.04 4.86
C PRO A 26 3.85 7.03 5.67
N ILE A 27 5.15 6.93 5.42
CA ILE A 27 6.04 6.04 6.21
C ILE A 27 6.14 6.53 7.66
N ALA A 28 6.34 7.82 7.88
CA ALA A 28 6.40 8.36 9.24
C ALA A 28 5.09 8.14 10.02
N GLU A 29 3.94 8.34 9.37
CA GLU A 29 2.63 8.11 9.96
C GLU A 29 2.37 6.62 10.24
N ALA A 30 2.70 5.73 9.29
CA ALA A 30 2.59 4.28 9.47
C ALA A 30 3.46 3.80 10.63
N LYS A 31 4.72 4.25 10.70
CA LYS A 31 5.64 3.92 11.78
C LYS A 31 5.09 4.36 13.13
N ALA A 32 4.67 5.63 13.24
CA ALA A 32 4.11 6.15 14.49
C ALA A 32 2.86 5.36 14.94
N TYR A 33 1.99 5.01 14.00
CA TYR A 33 0.80 4.19 14.29
C TYR A 33 1.18 2.79 14.77
N LEU A 34 2.09 2.11 14.10
CA LEU A 34 2.53 0.76 14.46
C LEU A 34 3.23 0.74 15.83
N GLU A 35 4.12 1.70 16.09
CA GLU A 35 4.81 1.82 17.37
C GLU A 35 3.83 2.10 18.54
N GLN A 36 2.78 2.90 18.33
CA GLN A 36 1.72 3.12 19.31
C GLN A 36 0.95 1.83 19.66
N HIS A 37 0.92 0.87 18.73
CA HIS A 37 0.31 -0.46 18.95
C HIS A 37 1.32 -1.51 19.43
N GLY A 38 2.53 -1.10 19.81
CA GLY A 38 3.57 -2.00 20.30
C GLY A 38 4.23 -2.86 19.21
N ILE A 39 4.09 -2.48 17.95
CA ILE A 39 4.61 -3.22 16.79
C ILE A 39 5.99 -2.66 16.41
N THR A 40 6.96 -3.54 16.28
CA THR A 40 8.32 -3.17 15.84
C THR A 40 8.36 -2.92 14.34
N CYS A 41 8.97 -1.82 13.93
CA CYS A 41 9.19 -1.50 12.51
C CYS A 41 10.63 -1.84 12.08
N VAL A 42 10.77 -2.48 10.93
CA VAL A 42 12.04 -2.74 10.25
C VAL A 42 12.03 -1.98 8.94
N GLU A 43 12.80 -0.91 8.84
CA GLU A 43 12.85 -0.09 7.64
C GLU A 43 13.90 -0.61 6.66
N GLN A 44 13.52 -0.69 5.39
CA GLN A 44 14.42 -0.94 4.26
C GLN A 44 14.12 0.07 3.16
N THR A 45 15.17 0.66 2.61
CA THR A 45 15.05 1.65 1.53
C THR A 45 15.74 1.15 0.27
N ALA A 46 15.19 1.53 -0.90
CA ALA A 46 15.71 1.16 -2.19
C ALA A 46 15.44 2.27 -3.22
N ASN A 47 16.33 2.46 -4.16
CA ASN A 47 16.19 3.47 -5.21
C ASN A 47 16.33 2.86 -6.63
N THR A 48 16.59 1.55 -6.72
CA THR A 48 16.68 0.79 -7.96
C THR A 48 15.99 -0.56 -7.80
N ASN A 49 15.59 -1.19 -8.90
CA ASN A 49 14.94 -2.51 -8.86
C ASN A 49 15.81 -3.57 -8.13
N ASP A 50 17.11 -3.59 -8.37
CA ASP A 50 18.01 -4.54 -7.71
C ASP A 50 18.08 -4.30 -6.20
N GLU A 51 18.06 -3.03 -5.77
CA GLU A 51 18.01 -2.67 -4.36
C GLU A 51 16.66 -3.08 -3.74
N VAL A 52 15.54 -2.96 -4.46
CA VAL A 52 14.21 -3.41 -3.99
C VAL A 52 14.22 -4.91 -3.73
N VAL A 53 14.75 -5.71 -4.65
CA VAL A 53 14.88 -7.16 -4.48
C VAL A 53 15.75 -7.49 -3.25
N ALA A 54 16.88 -6.80 -3.09
CA ALA A 54 17.75 -6.99 -1.93
C ALA A 54 17.07 -6.58 -0.61
N ALA A 55 16.33 -5.47 -0.62
CA ALA A 55 15.58 -4.97 0.53
C ALA A 55 14.44 -5.93 0.94
N ALA A 56 13.70 -6.47 -0.02
CA ALA A 56 12.68 -7.48 0.24
C ALA A 56 13.29 -8.76 0.85
N ALA A 57 14.42 -9.23 0.32
CA ALA A 57 15.16 -10.38 0.89
C ALA A 57 15.64 -10.10 2.32
N ALA A 58 16.06 -8.87 2.64
CA ALA A 58 16.44 -8.46 3.98
C ALA A 58 15.25 -8.50 4.95
N LEU A 59 14.06 -8.03 4.52
CA LEU A 59 12.84 -8.08 5.32
C LEU A 59 12.40 -9.54 5.58
N ILE A 60 12.47 -10.42 4.58
CA ILE A 60 12.22 -11.86 4.73
C ILE A 60 13.18 -12.46 5.77
N SER A 61 14.47 -12.14 5.66
CA SER A 61 15.50 -12.61 6.61
C SER A 61 15.29 -12.09 8.02
N ALA A 62 14.75 -10.87 8.17
CA ALA A 62 14.38 -10.27 9.44
C ALA A 62 13.11 -10.90 10.05
N LYS A 63 12.40 -11.76 9.28
CA LYS A 63 11.16 -12.42 9.69
C LYS A 63 10.11 -11.40 10.15
N VAL A 64 9.80 -10.44 9.27
CA VAL A 64 8.69 -9.55 9.49
C VAL A 64 7.37 -10.29 9.27
N ASP A 65 6.32 -9.91 9.96
CA ASP A 65 5.01 -10.54 9.86
C ASP A 65 4.22 -10.01 8.64
N ALA A 66 4.53 -8.78 8.21
CA ALA A 66 3.96 -8.15 7.03
C ALA A 66 4.89 -7.06 6.51
N VAL A 67 4.69 -6.63 5.25
CA VAL A 67 5.36 -5.47 4.65
C VAL A 67 4.34 -4.40 4.32
N PHE A 68 4.70 -3.14 4.50
CA PHE A 68 3.97 -1.97 4.04
C PHE A 68 4.83 -1.11 3.12
N THR A 69 4.26 -0.72 1.98
CA THR A 69 4.82 0.25 1.04
C THR A 69 3.76 1.31 0.73
N PRO A 70 4.08 2.61 0.84
CA PRO A 70 3.17 3.67 0.40
C PRO A 70 3.04 3.70 -1.14
N THR A 71 2.40 4.70 -1.70
CA THR A 71 2.36 4.93 -3.14
C THR A 71 3.74 5.38 -3.62
N ASP A 72 4.60 4.42 -3.95
CA ASP A 72 6.03 4.57 -4.29
C ASP A 72 6.31 3.96 -5.66
N ASN A 73 6.73 4.80 -6.62
CA ASN A 73 6.90 4.35 -8.01
C ASN A 73 8.11 3.43 -8.19
N VAL A 74 9.16 3.61 -7.38
CA VAL A 74 10.37 2.77 -7.46
C VAL A 74 10.04 1.36 -7.00
N ILE A 75 9.37 1.22 -5.86
CA ILE A 75 8.98 -0.10 -5.34
C ILE A 75 7.94 -0.74 -6.25
N MET A 76 6.95 0.03 -6.72
CA MET A 76 5.90 -0.46 -7.63
C MET A 76 6.48 -1.06 -8.91
N ALA A 77 7.50 -0.43 -9.49
CA ALA A 77 8.14 -0.93 -10.71
C ALA A 77 8.84 -2.29 -10.53
N ALA A 78 9.22 -2.63 -9.30
CA ALA A 78 9.88 -3.90 -8.96
C ALA A 78 8.93 -4.92 -8.31
N GLU A 79 7.65 -4.59 -8.11
CA GLU A 79 6.71 -5.43 -7.35
C GLU A 79 6.63 -6.87 -7.86
N LEU A 80 6.52 -7.08 -9.18
CA LEU A 80 6.51 -8.42 -9.78
C LEU A 80 7.74 -9.27 -9.42
N ALA A 81 8.88 -8.63 -9.16
CA ALA A 81 10.12 -9.33 -8.83
C ALA A 81 10.19 -9.77 -7.36
N ILE A 82 9.40 -9.15 -6.47
CA ILE A 82 9.45 -9.44 -5.02
C ILE A 82 8.21 -10.15 -4.49
N ALA A 83 7.07 -10.02 -5.18
CA ALA A 83 5.77 -10.51 -4.71
C ALA A 83 5.78 -12.02 -4.43
N ASP A 84 6.32 -12.81 -5.35
CA ASP A 84 6.41 -14.27 -5.22
C ASP A 84 7.26 -14.70 -4.01
N ASP A 85 8.36 -14.01 -3.75
CA ASP A 85 9.26 -14.38 -2.66
C ASP A 85 8.66 -13.98 -1.30
N LEU A 86 7.98 -12.84 -1.22
CA LEU A 86 7.21 -12.44 -0.04
C LEU A 86 6.07 -13.43 0.22
N ALA A 87 5.30 -13.81 -0.80
CA ALA A 87 4.20 -14.77 -0.68
C ALA A 87 4.69 -16.15 -0.22
N LYS A 88 5.79 -16.66 -0.80
CA LYS A 88 6.42 -17.94 -0.37
C LYS A 88 6.93 -17.90 1.06
N ALA A 89 7.36 -16.73 1.53
CA ALA A 89 7.75 -16.52 2.92
C ALA A 89 6.56 -16.35 3.88
N GLY A 90 5.33 -16.29 3.36
CA GLY A 90 4.11 -16.07 4.14
C GLY A 90 3.98 -14.63 4.66
N ILE A 91 4.60 -13.67 3.97
CA ILE A 91 4.65 -12.26 4.37
C ILE A 91 3.73 -11.45 3.45
N PRO A 92 2.52 -11.06 3.89
CA PRO A 92 1.62 -10.25 3.09
C PRO A 92 2.18 -8.84 2.87
N HIS A 93 2.13 -8.37 1.61
CA HIS A 93 2.54 -7.04 1.23
C HIS A 93 1.31 -6.12 1.10
N TYR A 94 1.17 -5.17 2.01
CA TYR A 94 0.14 -4.13 1.99
C TYR A 94 0.70 -2.87 1.35
N THR A 95 -0.07 -2.24 0.47
CA THR A 95 0.44 -1.15 -0.36
C THR A 95 -0.49 0.04 -0.44
N GLY A 96 0.01 1.17 -0.93
CA GLY A 96 -0.73 2.42 -1.06
C GLY A 96 -1.57 2.55 -2.33
N ALA A 97 -1.45 1.62 -3.30
CA ALA A 97 -2.17 1.70 -4.57
C ALA A 97 -2.50 0.32 -5.17
N ASP A 98 -3.57 0.25 -5.96
CA ASP A 98 -4.03 -0.97 -6.62
C ASP A 98 -3.08 -1.50 -7.70
N SER A 99 -2.25 -0.64 -8.28
CA SER A 99 -1.21 -1.05 -9.24
C SER A 99 -0.22 -2.06 -8.66
N PHE A 100 0.15 -1.93 -7.38
CA PHE A 100 0.97 -2.93 -6.69
C PHE A 100 0.23 -4.27 -6.57
N VAL A 101 -1.06 -4.22 -6.20
CA VAL A 101 -1.88 -5.42 -6.01
C VAL A 101 -2.04 -6.17 -7.31
N ARG A 102 -2.20 -5.47 -8.44
CA ARG A 102 -2.21 -6.07 -9.78
C ARG A 102 -0.86 -6.68 -10.18
N ASN A 103 0.23 -6.22 -9.57
CA ASN A 103 1.58 -6.75 -9.77
C ASN A 103 1.98 -7.80 -8.69
N GLY A 104 1.03 -8.29 -7.91
CA GLY A 104 1.26 -9.42 -7.00
C GLY A 104 1.30 -9.07 -5.51
N ALA A 105 1.26 -7.79 -5.11
CA ALA A 105 1.08 -7.43 -3.70
C ALA A 105 -0.27 -7.98 -3.19
N TYR A 106 -0.38 -8.18 -1.87
CA TYR A 106 -1.57 -8.81 -1.29
C TYR A 106 -2.80 -7.92 -1.34
N ALA A 107 -2.72 -6.74 -0.76
CA ALA A 107 -3.89 -5.87 -0.64
C ALA A 107 -3.54 -4.39 -0.45
N THR A 108 -4.48 -3.53 -0.82
CA THR A 108 -4.46 -2.09 -0.56
C THR A 108 -5.81 -1.59 -0.09
N CYS A 109 -5.82 -0.48 0.66
CA CYS A 109 -6.99 0.36 0.84
C CYS A 109 -6.68 1.71 0.20
N GLY A 110 -7.26 1.94 -0.96
CA GLY A 110 -6.96 3.09 -1.80
C GLY A 110 -8.17 3.97 -2.08
N VAL A 111 -7.94 4.97 -2.91
CA VAL A 111 -8.98 5.87 -3.41
C VAL A 111 -9.43 5.45 -4.81
N ASN A 112 -10.68 5.80 -5.16
CA ASN A 112 -11.12 5.71 -6.54
C ASN A 112 -10.51 6.87 -7.34
N TYR A 113 -9.55 6.58 -8.22
CA TYR A 113 -8.88 7.61 -9.03
C TYR A 113 -9.82 8.28 -10.05
N THR A 114 -10.89 7.60 -10.49
CA THR A 114 -11.92 8.20 -11.35
C THR A 114 -12.69 9.28 -10.59
N ASP A 115 -13.13 8.96 -9.37
CA ASP A 115 -13.83 9.91 -8.50
C ASP A 115 -12.92 11.06 -8.06
N LEU A 116 -11.64 10.77 -7.79
CA LEU A 116 -10.64 11.79 -7.49
C LEU A 116 -10.45 12.75 -8.68
N GLY A 117 -10.39 12.21 -9.90
CA GLY A 117 -10.30 13.01 -11.14
C GLY A 117 -11.53 13.88 -11.35
N ALA A 118 -12.73 13.33 -11.15
CA ALA A 118 -13.99 14.09 -11.23
C ALA A 118 -14.01 15.23 -10.18
N LYS A 119 -13.67 14.92 -8.93
CA LYS A 119 -13.59 15.94 -7.86
C LYS A 119 -12.57 17.03 -8.16
N THR A 120 -11.43 16.65 -8.73
CA THR A 120 -10.39 17.62 -9.16
C THR A 120 -10.94 18.56 -10.24
N ALA A 121 -11.70 18.04 -11.21
CA ALA A 121 -12.34 18.86 -12.25
C ALA A 121 -13.40 19.81 -11.66
N ASP A 122 -14.21 19.35 -10.70
CA ASP A 122 -15.19 20.20 -10.02
C ASP A 122 -14.52 21.34 -9.24
N LEU A 123 -13.44 21.05 -8.54
CA LEU A 123 -12.67 22.07 -7.80
C LEU A 123 -12.05 23.09 -8.75
N ALA A 124 -11.48 22.64 -9.88
CA ALA A 124 -10.92 23.53 -10.90
C ALA A 124 -12.01 24.40 -11.53
N TYR A 125 -13.19 23.84 -11.83
CA TYR A 125 -14.33 24.59 -12.35
C TYR A 125 -14.78 25.68 -11.37
N SER A 126 -14.96 25.33 -10.08
CA SER A 126 -15.35 26.31 -9.06
C SER A 126 -14.30 27.41 -8.91
N ALA A 127 -13.01 27.08 -8.91
CA ALA A 127 -11.94 28.07 -8.85
C ALA A 127 -11.98 29.08 -10.01
N ILE A 128 -12.34 28.62 -11.22
CA ILE A 128 -12.41 29.46 -12.42
C ILE A 128 -13.68 30.33 -12.43
N THR A 129 -14.82 29.78 -11.97
CA THR A 129 -16.13 30.48 -12.06
C THR A 129 -16.43 31.36 -10.88
N ASP A 130 -16.12 30.87 -9.68
CA ASP A 130 -16.50 31.48 -8.40
C ASP A 130 -15.31 32.17 -7.71
N GLY A 131 -14.10 31.94 -8.20
CA GLY A 131 -12.85 32.38 -7.59
C GLY A 131 -12.34 31.42 -6.51
N MET A 132 -11.19 31.74 -5.95
CA MET A 132 -10.54 30.91 -4.92
C MET A 132 -10.90 31.34 -3.48
N ASP A 133 -11.66 32.41 -3.32
CA ASP A 133 -12.04 32.91 -1.98
C ASP A 133 -12.95 31.90 -1.27
N GLY A 134 -12.49 31.40 -0.12
CA GLY A 134 -13.22 30.41 0.68
C GLY A 134 -13.01 28.95 0.25
N MET A 135 -12.18 28.69 -0.73
CA MET A 135 -11.75 27.33 -1.02
C MET A 135 -10.71 26.85 0.02
N GLU A 136 -10.78 25.57 0.35
CA GLU A 136 -9.74 24.96 1.19
C GLU A 136 -8.43 24.78 0.37
N ASP A 137 -7.28 24.86 1.04
CA ASP A 137 -5.98 24.74 0.42
C ASP A 137 -5.74 23.39 -0.26
N TYR A 138 -6.43 22.34 0.23
CA TYR A 138 -6.38 20.99 -0.31
C TYR A 138 -7.64 20.21 0.02
N TYR A 139 -7.90 19.17 -0.76
CA TYR A 139 -8.95 18.19 -0.51
C TYR A 139 -8.35 16.82 -0.28
N LEU A 140 -8.65 16.21 0.85
CA LEU A 140 -8.30 14.81 1.13
C LEU A 140 -9.49 13.93 0.80
N MET A 141 -9.31 13.02 -0.15
CA MET A 141 -10.29 12.02 -0.48
C MET A 141 -10.17 10.85 0.50
N ASP A 142 -11.28 10.46 1.08
CA ASP A 142 -11.34 9.25 1.90
C ASP A 142 -11.07 8.03 1.01
N GLY A 143 -10.34 7.05 1.57
CA GLY A 143 -10.20 5.73 0.97
C GLY A 143 -11.53 4.96 1.02
N GLY A 144 -11.47 3.65 0.91
CA GLY A 144 -12.65 2.79 1.08
C GLY A 144 -12.81 1.77 -0.03
N ILE A 145 -11.94 1.82 -1.04
CA ILE A 145 -11.80 0.72 -2.00
C ILE A 145 -10.64 -0.15 -1.53
N ILE A 146 -10.97 -1.38 -1.20
CA ILE A 146 -10.00 -2.40 -0.82
C ILE A 146 -9.79 -3.28 -2.04
N THR A 147 -8.59 -3.27 -2.59
CA THR A 147 -8.21 -4.19 -3.67
C THR A 147 -7.43 -5.34 -3.09
N VAL A 148 -7.80 -6.58 -3.42
CA VAL A 148 -7.14 -7.81 -2.96
C VAL A 148 -6.71 -8.62 -4.18
N ASN A 149 -5.46 -9.11 -4.16
CA ASN A 149 -4.97 -10.07 -5.15
C ASN A 149 -5.35 -11.49 -4.71
N THR A 150 -6.25 -12.11 -5.45
CA THR A 150 -6.77 -13.44 -5.11
C THR A 150 -5.74 -14.55 -5.35
N ASP A 151 -4.82 -14.39 -6.31
CA ASP A 151 -3.73 -15.35 -6.53
C ASP A 151 -2.77 -15.35 -5.32
N THR A 152 -2.41 -14.17 -4.84
CA THR A 152 -1.52 -13.99 -3.68
C THR A 152 -2.21 -14.44 -2.39
N ALA A 153 -3.49 -14.09 -2.20
CA ALA A 153 -4.28 -14.57 -1.07
C ALA A 153 -4.33 -16.10 -1.03
N ALA A 154 -4.60 -16.75 -2.18
CA ALA A 154 -4.65 -18.20 -2.29
C ALA A 154 -3.29 -18.84 -2.03
N ALA A 155 -2.19 -18.28 -2.57
CA ALA A 155 -0.84 -18.79 -2.36
C ALA A 155 -0.43 -18.79 -0.87
N MET A 156 -0.89 -17.79 -0.11
CA MET A 156 -0.64 -17.67 1.33
C MET A 156 -1.75 -18.29 2.20
N SER A 157 -2.83 -18.82 1.59
CA SER A 157 -4.01 -19.32 2.31
C SER A 157 -4.63 -18.30 3.26
N LEU A 158 -4.68 -17.04 2.85
CA LEU A 158 -5.28 -15.94 3.61
C LEU A 158 -6.77 -15.80 3.30
N ASP A 159 -7.60 -15.74 4.35
CA ASP A 159 -9.01 -15.36 4.27
C ASP A 159 -9.10 -13.84 4.46
N TYR A 160 -9.59 -13.13 3.46
CA TYR A 160 -9.73 -11.67 3.47
C TYR A 160 -11.16 -11.19 3.73
N SER A 161 -12.05 -12.08 4.15
CA SER A 161 -13.46 -11.73 4.47
C SER A 161 -13.59 -10.67 5.57
N CYS A 162 -12.57 -10.52 6.42
CA CYS A 162 -12.50 -9.45 7.41
C CYS A 162 -12.53 -8.04 6.80
N PHE A 163 -12.19 -7.90 5.52
CA PHE A 163 -12.19 -6.61 4.82
C PHE A 163 -13.59 -6.17 4.37
N ASP A 164 -14.58 -7.06 4.28
CA ASP A 164 -15.95 -6.73 3.86
C ASP A 164 -16.61 -5.68 4.75
N SER A 165 -16.21 -5.64 6.03
CA SER A 165 -16.70 -4.64 6.99
C SER A 165 -15.99 -3.28 6.92
N MET A 166 -14.92 -3.17 6.13
CA MET A 166 -14.03 -2.01 6.08
C MET A 166 -14.26 -1.13 4.85
N GLY A 167 -14.88 -1.66 3.81
CA GLY A 167 -15.12 -0.94 2.56
C GLY A 167 -15.56 -1.84 1.43
N THR A 168 -15.58 -1.29 0.21
CA THR A 168 -15.85 -2.09 -0.99
C THR A 168 -14.63 -2.91 -1.37
N VAL A 169 -14.78 -4.24 -1.38
CA VAL A 169 -13.70 -5.15 -1.79
C VAL A 169 -13.77 -5.38 -3.31
N VAL A 170 -12.64 -5.16 -3.97
CA VAL A 170 -12.40 -5.43 -5.39
C VAL A 170 -11.35 -6.52 -5.51
N GLU A 171 -11.71 -7.61 -6.14
CA GLU A 171 -10.81 -8.74 -6.38
C GLU A 171 -10.09 -8.58 -7.72
N VAL A 172 -8.79 -8.84 -7.70
CA VAL A 172 -7.95 -8.85 -8.89
C VAL A 172 -7.02 -10.07 -8.88
N THR A 173 -6.50 -10.41 -10.04
CA THR A 173 -5.43 -11.42 -10.20
C THR A 173 -4.14 -10.72 -10.61
N THR A 174 -3.01 -11.41 -10.42
CA THR A 174 -1.71 -10.88 -10.88
C THR A 174 -1.71 -10.76 -12.39
N THR A 175 -1.40 -9.57 -12.91
CA THR A 175 -1.24 -9.34 -14.34
C THR A 175 0.01 -10.08 -14.81
N LYS A 176 -0.19 -11.10 -15.64
CA LYS A 176 0.91 -11.82 -16.32
C LYS A 176 1.03 -11.23 -17.72
N ASP A 177 2.04 -10.41 -17.94
CA ASP A 177 2.44 -10.01 -19.29
C ASP A 177 3.24 -11.12 -19.99
#